data_369ed6c84c8f6e0bd59a2592b7b5dcef
#
_entry.id   369ed6c84c8f6e0bd59a2592b7b5dcef
#
_cell.length_a   1.000
_cell.length_b   1.000
_cell.length_c   1.000
_cell.angle_alpha   90.00
_cell.angle_beta   90.00
_cell.angle_gamma   90.00
#
_symmetry.space_group_name_H-M   'P 1'
#
loop_
_entity.id
_entity.type
_entity.pdbx_description
1 polymer ?
#
loop_
_entity_poly.entity_id
_entity_poly.type
_entity_poly.pdbx_seq_one_letter_code
_entity_poly.pdbx_strand_id
1 'polypeptide(L)'
;GKLEMTGISRRIGKQVIEAEAVGVTTDGSSGGRPLLDGFSYSFSPEDRIGIIGPNGSGKSTLLDLIAGRREPTQGSLLLGDTVHIGYLDQHTEAFNEGKGLDRKVIEFVEEAASRIDLGGEQVTASQLLERFLFPPAQQHSPLAKLSGGERRRLTLCRMLIQAPNVLLLDEPTNDLDIETL
;
A
#
# COMPACT_ATOMS: atom_id res chain seq x y z
N GLY A 1 5.00 -7.65 20.85
CA GLY A 1 4.79 -6.22 21.06
C GLY A 1 3.64 -5.75 20.20
N LYS A 2 2.76 -4.91 20.75
CA LYS A 2 1.68 -4.29 19.96
C LYS A 2 2.28 -3.19 19.09
N LEU A 3 1.88 -3.16 17.82
CA LEU A 3 2.16 -2.08 16.91
C LEU A 3 1.17 -0.94 17.24
N GLU A 4 1.62 0.10 17.94
CA GLU A 4 0.81 1.28 18.20
C GLU A 4 1.18 2.38 17.18
N MET A 5 0.23 2.74 16.32
CA MET A 5 0.37 3.82 15.36
C MET A 5 -0.62 4.93 15.69
N THR A 6 -0.13 6.04 16.17
CA THR A 6 -0.87 7.30 16.21
C THR A 6 -0.82 7.96 14.83
N GLY A 7 -1.96 8.40 14.38
CA GLY A 7 -2.32 8.75 13.01
C GLY A 7 -1.29 9.50 12.15
N ILE A 8 -1.16 9.05 10.94
CA ILE A 8 -0.48 9.75 9.84
C ILE A 8 -1.23 11.06 9.61
N SER A 9 -0.52 12.19 9.64
CA SER A 9 -1.12 13.53 9.68
C SER A 9 -1.47 14.15 8.32
N ARG A 10 -1.30 13.40 7.22
CA ARG A 10 -1.64 13.92 5.90
C ARG A 10 -3.16 14.03 5.73
N ARG A 11 -3.65 15.26 5.63
CA ARG A 11 -5.07 15.53 5.43
C ARG A 11 -5.53 15.03 4.06
N ILE A 12 -6.76 14.49 4.01
CA ILE A 12 -7.45 14.13 2.78
C ILE A 12 -8.57 15.15 2.50
N GLY A 13 -8.71 15.55 1.25
CA GLY A 13 -9.81 16.42 0.81
C GLY A 13 -11.15 15.71 0.78
N LYS A 14 -12.22 16.44 0.46
CA LYS A 14 -13.58 15.88 0.36
C LYS A 14 -13.70 14.87 -0.80
N GLN A 15 -13.04 15.16 -1.92
CA GLN A 15 -12.99 14.26 -3.07
C GLN A 15 -11.83 13.30 -2.86
N VAL A 16 -12.14 12.01 -2.74
CA VAL A 16 -11.14 10.96 -2.55
C VAL A 16 -10.96 10.20 -3.86
N ILE A 17 -11.86 9.29 -4.19
CA ILE A 17 -11.81 8.51 -5.42
C ILE A 17 -13.24 8.38 -5.95
N GLU A 18 -13.43 8.65 -7.23
CA GLU A 18 -14.70 8.47 -7.92
C GLU A 18 -14.54 7.50 -9.08
N ALA A 19 -15.25 6.39 -9.01
CA ALA A 19 -15.34 5.41 -10.08
C ALA A 19 -16.72 5.49 -10.72
N GLU A 20 -16.79 5.70 -12.03
CA GLU A 20 -18.03 5.76 -12.80
C GLU A 20 -18.00 4.74 -13.94
N ALA A 21 -18.87 3.73 -13.84
CA ALA A 21 -19.03 2.66 -14.82
C ALA A 21 -17.70 2.03 -15.28
N VAL A 22 -16.76 1.86 -14.37
CA VAL A 22 -15.41 1.38 -14.66
C VAL A 22 -15.45 -0.08 -15.08
N GLY A 23 -14.88 -0.38 -16.24
CA GLY A 23 -14.67 -1.72 -16.75
C GLY A 23 -13.22 -1.96 -17.10
N VAL A 24 -12.78 -3.21 -16.96
CA VAL A 24 -11.44 -3.67 -17.34
C VAL A 24 -11.52 -5.02 -18.00
N THR A 25 -10.81 -5.20 -19.09
CA THR A 25 -10.69 -6.46 -19.82
C THR A 25 -9.26 -7.03 -19.71
N THR A 26 -9.12 -8.33 -20.00
CA THR A 26 -7.83 -9.03 -19.89
C THR A 26 -6.74 -8.47 -20.82
N ASP A 27 -7.12 -8.00 -21.99
CA ASP A 27 -6.23 -7.54 -23.06
C ASP A 27 -6.27 -6.01 -23.28
N GLY A 28 -7.04 -5.30 -22.46
CA GLY A 28 -7.21 -3.85 -22.60
C GLY A 28 -8.09 -3.44 -23.80
N SER A 29 -8.71 -4.38 -24.50
CA SER A 29 -9.60 -4.12 -25.64
C SER A 29 -11.06 -4.30 -25.27
N SER A 30 -11.97 -3.65 -26.02
CA SER A 30 -13.41 -3.78 -25.83
C SER A 30 -13.97 -5.19 -26.10
N GLY A 31 -13.16 -6.07 -26.71
CA GLY A 31 -13.52 -7.48 -27.02
C GLY A 31 -12.90 -8.50 -26.07
N GLY A 32 -12.07 -8.08 -25.14
CA GLY A 32 -11.42 -8.96 -24.18
C GLY A 32 -12.39 -9.49 -23.11
N ARG A 33 -11.97 -10.56 -22.43
CA ARG A 33 -12.74 -11.08 -21.29
C ARG A 33 -12.82 -10.04 -20.17
N PRO A 34 -14.02 -9.68 -19.67
CA PRO A 34 -14.14 -8.73 -18.59
C PRO A 34 -13.52 -9.29 -17.29
N LEU A 35 -12.68 -8.49 -16.65
CA LEU A 35 -12.17 -8.69 -15.29
C LEU A 35 -12.96 -7.88 -14.27
N LEU A 36 -13.43 -6.72 -14.70
CA LEU A 36 -14.33 -5.82 -13.95
C LEU A 36 -15.30 -5.22 -14.96
N ASP A 37 -16.58 -5.09 -14.59
CA ASP A 37 -17.62 -4.58 -15.48
C ASP A 37 -18.56 -3.64 -14.74
N GLY A 38 -18.63 -2.40 -15.21
CA GLY A 38 -19.60 -1.40 -14.76
C GLY A 38 -19.47 -0.98 -13.29
N PHE A 39 -18.29 -1.07 -12.68
CA PHE A 39 -18.10 -0.69 -11.29
C PHE A 39 -18.25 0.81 -11.08
N SER A 40 -19.15 1.22 -10.18
CA SER A 40 -19.33 2.61 -9.78
C SER A 40 -19.34 2.72 -8.28
N TYR A 41 -18.50 3.61 -7.74
CA TYR A 41 -18.45 3.91 -6.32
C TYR A 41 -17.77 5.26 -6.07
N SER A 42 -18.29 6.02 -5.11
CA SER A 42 -17.68 7.25 -4.61
C SER A 42 -17.11 6.98 -3.21
N PHE A 43 -15.78 6.99 -3.12
CA PHE A 43 -15.08 6.75 -1.86
C PHE A 43 -15.02 8.03 -1.02
N SER A 44 -15.33 7.90 0.25
CA SER A 44 -15.31 8.99 1.23
C SER A 44 -14.08 8.91 2.15
N PRO A 45 -13.65 10.01 2.79
CA PRO A 45 -12.47 10.04 3.67
C PRO A 45 -12.54 9.06 4.84
N GLU A 46 -13.73 8.74 5.32
CA GLU A 46 -13.97 7.85 6.48
C GLU A 46 -14.21 6.39 6.09
N ASP A 47 -14.17 6.08 4.79
CA ASP A 47 -14.49 4.74 4.32
C ASP A 47 -13.47 3.70 4.76
N ARG A 48 -13.99 2.57 5.25
CA ARG A 48 -13.25 1.34 5.49
C ARG A 48 -13.97 0.22 4.77
N ILE A 49 -13.44 -0.19 3.62
CA ILE A 49 -14.13 -1.08 2.68
C ILE A 49 -13.41 -2.41 2.60
N GLY A 50 -14.14 -3.49 2.86
CA GLY A 50 -13.70 -4.87 2.59
C GLY A 50 -14.19 -5.33 1.23
N ILE A 51 -13.28 -5.85 0.42
CA ILE A 51 -13.58 -6.45 -0.88
C ILE A 51 -13.53 -7.96 -0.74
N ILE A 52 -14.67 -8.63 -0.88
CA ILE A 52 -14.80 -10.06 -0.68
C ILE A 52 -15.21 -10.73 -1.99
N GLY A 53 -14.59 -11.85 -2.28
CA GLY A 53 -14.91 -12.65 -3.46
C GLY A 53 -13.91 -13.80 -3.66
N PRO A 54 -14.24 -14.80 -4.49
CA PRO A 54 -13.33 -15.88 -4.80
C PRO A 54 -12.10 -15.40 -5.58
N ASN A 55 -11.04 -16.21 -5.62
CA ASN A 55 -9.88 -15.92 -6.45
C ASN A 55 -10.29 -15.78 -7.91
N GLY A 56 -9.75 -14.76 -8.60
CA GLY A 56 -10.11 -14.45 -9.99
C GLY A 56 -11.38 -13.62 -10.15
N SER A 57 -11.99 -13.11 -9.07
CA SER A 57 -13.20 -12.26 -9.12
C SER A 57 -12.93 -10.78 -9.44
N GLY A 58 -11.67 -10.41 -9.69
CA GLY A 58 -11.31 -9.02 -10.04
C GLY A 58 -10.91 -8.14 -8.84
N LYS A 59 -10.75 -8.69 -7.63
CA LYS A 59 -10.33 -7.92 -6.44
C LYS A 59 -9.01 -7.17 -6.64
N SER A 60 -7.96 -7.91 -7.03
CA SER A 60 -6.64 -7.30 -7.29
C SER A 60 -6.67 -6.35 -8.49
N THR A 61 -7.52 -6.61 -9.50
CA THR A 61 -7.72 -5.72 -10.63
C THR A 61 -8.29 -4.36 -10.19
N LEU A 62 -9.26 -4.36 -9.29
CA LEU A 62 -9.81 -3.13 -8.73
C LEU A 62 -8.77 -2.36 -7.92
N LEU A 63 -7.98 -3.05 -7.09
CA LEU A 63 -6.91 -2.42 -6.33
C LEU A 63 -5.82 -1.84 -7.25
N ASP A 64 -5.44 -2.54 -8.30
CA ASP A 64 -4.46 -2.07 -9.29
C ASP A 64 -4.96 -0.84 -10.06
N LEU A 65 -6.26 -0.78 -10.39
CA LEU A 65 -6.89 0.40 -10.98
C LEU A 65 -6.77 1.61 -10.04
N ILE A 66 -7.18 1.45 -8.79
CA ILE A 66 -7.13 2.52 -7.79
C ILE A 66 -5.68 2.97 -7.56
N ALA A 67 -4.73 2.05 -7.55
CA ALA A 67 -3.30 2.35 -7.41
C ALA A 67 -2.67 3.01 -8.66
N GLY A 68 -3.41 3.11 -9.77
CA GLY A 68 -2.89 3.65 -11.03
C GLY A 68 -1.92 2.72 -11.78
N ARG A 69 -1.89 1.45 -11.41
CA ARG A 69 -1.08 0.42 -12.09
C ARG A 69 -1.74 -0.13 -13.36
N ARG A 70 -3.02 0.13 -13.49
CA ARG A 70 -3.84 -0.27 -14.63
C ARG A 70 -4.81 0.84 -14.99
N GLU A 71 -5.07 1.01 -16.26
CA GLU A 71 -6.08 1.95 -16.74
C GLU A 71 -7.40 1.24 -17.00
N PRO A 72 -8.55 1.90 -16.80
CA PRO A 72 -9.84 1.35 -17.18
C PRO A 72 -9.97 1.25 -18.70
N THR A 73 -10.61 0.19 -19.20
CA THR A 73 -10.98 0.07 -20.63
C THR A 73 -12.31 0.76 -20.92
N GLN A 74 -13.14 0.98 -19.90
CA GLN A 74 -14.41 1.70 -19.97
C GLN A 74 -14.62 2.49 -18.70
N GLY A 75 -15.45 3.53 -18.78
CA GLY A 75 -15.76 4.40 -17.66
C GLY A 75 -14.64 5.34 -17.28
N SER A 76 -14.71 5.89 -16.09
CA SER A 76 -13.70 6.82 -15.59
C SER A 76 -13.36 6.55 -14.12
N LEU A 77 -12.10 6.77 -13.77
CA LEU A 77 -11.61 6.75 -12.39
C LEU A 77 -10.90 8.07 -12.13
N LEU A 78 -11.43 8.84 -11.18
CA LEU A 78 -10.87 10.13 -10.78
C LEU A 78 -10.34 10.04 -9.35
N LEU A 79 -9.10 10.45 -9.15
CA LEU A 79 -8.49 10.58 -7.84
C LEU A 79 -8.42 12.06 -7.46
N GLY A 80 -8.78 12.38 -6.22
CA GLY A 80 -8.65 13.74 -5.69
C GLY A 80 -7.19 14.17 -5.60
N ASP A 81 -6.93 15.47 -5.76
CA ASP A 81 -5.57 16.04 -5.80
C ASP A 81 -4.76 15.81 -4.51
N THR A 82 -5.43 15.56 -3.39
CA THR A 82 -4.78 15.31 -2.09
C THR A 82 -4.57 13.83 -1.80
N VAL A 83 -4.98 12.94 -2.70
CA VAL A 83 -4.89 11.49 -2.51
C VAL A 83 -3.44 11.02 -2.69
N HIS A 84 -2.93 10.34 -1.67
CA HIS A 84 -1.64 9.66 -1.68
C HIS A 84 -1.85 8.20 -1.29
N ILE A 85 -1.70 7.31 -2.26
CA ILE A 85 -2.02 5.90 -2.11
C ILE A 85 -0.80 5.13 -1.60
N GLY A 86 -0.98 4.38 -0.52
CA GLY A 86 -0.10 3.30 -0.11
C GLY A 86 -0.72 1.96 -0.49
N TYR A 87 -0.01 1.15 -1.25
CA TYR A 87 -0.49 -0.16 -1.68
C TYR A 87 0.42 -1.27 -1.15
N LEU A 88 -0.11 -2.06 -0.25
CA LEU A 88 0.52 -3.28 0.23
C LEU A 88 -0.07 -4.45 -0.56
N ASP A 89 0.65 -4.88 -1.56
CA ASP A 89 0.33 -6.04 -2.38
C ASP A 89 1.20 -7.25 -2.01
N GLN A 90 1.04 -8.34 -2.76
CA GLN A 90 1.85 -9.55 -2.60
C GLN A 90 3.19 -9.47 -3.34
N HIS A 91 3.42 -8.41 -4.14
CA HIS A 91 4.61 -8.27 -4.96
C HIS A 91 5.80 -7.82 -4.12
N THR A 92 6.90 -8.52 -4.26
CA THR A 92 8.17 -8.25 -3.56
C THR A 92 9.21 -7.61 -4.48
N GLU A 93 8.78 -7.00 -5.58
CA GLU A 93 9.65 -6.44 -6.61
C GLU A 93 10.61 -5.38 -6.07
N ALA A 94 10.13 -4.55 -5.13
CA ALA A 94 10.95 -3.54 -4.49
C ALA A 94 12.23 -4.09 -3.82
N PHE A 95 12.23 -5.36 -3.41
CA PHE A 95 13.42 -5.99 -2.84
C PHE A 95 14.50 -6.30 -3.88
N ASN A 96 14.14 -6.39 -5.15
CA ASN A 96 15.06 -6.71 -6.25
C ASN A 96 15.63 -5.46 -6.95
N GLU A 97 15.16 -4.27 -6.59
CA GLU A 97 15.63 -3.02 -7.15
C GLU A 97 17.02 -2.62 -6.62
N GLY A 98 17.77 -1.87 -7.40
CA GLY A 98 19.08 -1.33 -7.01
C GLY A 98 20.08 -2.41 -6.58
N LYS A 99 20.57 -2.32 -5.34
CA LYS A 99 21.48 -3.31 -4.75
C LYS A 99 20.80 -4.63 -4.36
N GLY A 100 19.51 -4.77 -4.65
CA GLY A 100 18.75 -5.96 -4.33
C GLY A 100 18.74 -6.29 -2.83
N LEU A 101 18.90 -7.56 -2.51
CA LEU A 101 18.85 -8.06 -1.14
C LEU A 101 20.08 -7.74 -0.28
N ASP A 102 21.15 -7.18 -0.85
CA ASP A 102 22.35 -6.77 -0.13
C ASP A 102 22.17 -5.41 0.58
N ARG A 103 21.09 -4.66 0.25
CA ARG A 103 20.74 -3.41 0.96
C ARG A 103 20.47 -3.70 2.43
N LYS A 104 20.80 -2.74 3.28
CA LYS A 104 20.42 -2.78 4.69
C LYS A 104 18.93 -2.47 4.87
N VAL A 105 18.36 -2.98 5.95
CA VAL A 105 16.96 -2.72 6.32
C VAL A 105 16.67 -1.23 6.38
N ILE A 106 17.53 -0.43 7.03
CA ILE A 106 17.39 1.02 7.15
C ILE A 106 17.45 1.70 5.78
N GLU A 107 18.38 1.32 4.91
CA GLU A 107 18.55 1.89 3.57
C GLU A 107 17.28 1.70 2.74
N PHE A 108 16.66 0.52 2.81
CA PHE A 108 15.43 0.20 2.10
C PHE A 108 14.27 1.13 2.45
N VAL A 109 14.17 1.56 3.70
CA VAL A 109 13.13 2.50 4.15
C VAL A 109 13.51 3.94 3.82
N GLU A 110 14.78 4.33 4.03
CA GLU A 110 15.28 5.69 3.77
C GLU A 110 15.25 6.08 2.28
N GLU A 111 15.33 5.12 1.37
CA GLU A 111 15.12 5.33 -0.07
C GLU A 111 13.72 5.87 -0.39
N ALA A 112 12.71 5.52 0.41
CA ALA A 112 11.35 6.03 0.25
C ALA A 112 11.18 7.41 0.91
N ALA A 113 11.60 7.54 2.16
CA ALA A 113 11.68 8.80 2.90
C ALA A 113 12.52 8.62 4.17
N SER A 114 13.19 9.68 4.61
CA SER A 114 14.00 9.65 5.83
C SER A 114 13.21 9.94 7.11
N ARG A 115 12.03 10.54 6.98
CA ARG A 115 11.17 10.98 8.09
C ARG A 115 9.70 10.96 7.71
N ILE A 116 8.85 10.88 8.73
CA ILE A 116 7.41 11.04 8.61
C ILE A 116 6.89 11.92 9.74
N ASP A 117 5.84 12.70 9.49
CA ASP A 117 5.08 13.40 10.51
C ASP A 117 3.94 12.50 11.01
N LEU A 118 3.97 12.18 12.30
CA LEU A 118 2.91 11.41 12.98
C LEU A 118 2.22 12.32 14.00
N GLY A 119 1.18 13.03 13.56
CA GLY A 119 0.39 13.88 14.44
C GLY A 119 1.15 15.08 15.01
N GLY A 120 2.12 15.63 14.27
CA GLY A 120 2.99 16.75 14.68
C GLY A 120 4.35 16.32 15.26
N GLU A 121 4.57 15.01 15.44
CA GLU A 121 5.86 14.44 15.83
C GLU A 121 6.65 14.02 14.57
N GLN A 122 7.87 14.54 14.42
CA GLN A 122 8.78 14.12 13.36
C GLN A 122 9.49 12.83 13.76
N VAL A 123 9.17 11.74 13.09
CA VAL A 123 9.72 10.40 13.34
C VAL A 123 10.68 10.03 12.22
N THR A 124 11.90 9.65 12.57
CA THR A 124 12.90 9.17 11.59
C THR A 124 12.60 7.76 11.10
N ALA A 125 13.20 7.36 9.97
CA ALA A 125 13.11 5.99 9.48
C ALA A 125 13.55 4.96 10.53
N SER A 126 14.64 5.23 11.27
CA SER A 126 15.11 4.36 12.34
C SER A 126 14.09 4.21 13.47
N GLN A 127 13.51 5.32 13.93
CA GLN A 127 12.48 5.30 14.96
C GLN A 127 11.21 4.59 14.50
N LEU A 128 10.82 4.79 13.24
CA LEU A 128 9.67 4.08 12.67
C LEU A 128 9.95 2.57 12.59
N LEU A 129 11.15 2.17 12.15
CA LEU A 129 11.58 0.77 12.12
C LEU A 129 11.52 0.12 13.50
N GLU A 130 11.92 0.82 14.56
CA GLU A 130 11.80 0.30 15.93
C GLU A 130 10.34 0.03 16.29
N ARG A 131 9.41 0.92 15.93
CA ARG A 131 7.96 0.71 16.11
C ARG A 131 7.45 -0.50 15.32
N PHE A 132 8.10 -0.84 14.18
CA PHE A 132 7.83 -2.02 13.36
C PHE A 132 8.64 -3.26 13.77
N LEU A 133 9.16 -3.28 14.98
CA LEU A 133 9.90 -4.40 15.57
C LEU A 133 11.23 -4.74 14.86
N PHE A 134 11.88 -3.72 14.30
CA PHE A 134 13.25 -3.80 13.81
C PHE A 134 14.19 -3.04 14.77
N PRO A 135 14.78 -3.72 15.75
CA PRO A 135 15.70 -3.08 16.68
C PRO A 135 16.94 -2.54 15.96
N PRO A 136 17.68 -1.55 16.53
CA PRO A 136 18.82 -0.91 15.87
C PRO A 136 19.86 -1.89 15.31
N ALA A 137 20.15 -2.97 16.02
CA ALA A 137 21.08 -3.99 15.55
C ALA A 137 20.62 -4.67 14.24
N GLN A 138 19.32 -4.88 14.06
CA GLN A 138 18.76 -5.51 12.86
C GLN A 138 18.66 -4.52 11.70
N GLN A 139 18.52 -3.21 11.96
CA GLN A 139 18.39 -2.19 10.92
C GLN A 139 19.61 -2.12 9.98
N HIS A 140 20.77 -2.53 10.44
CA HIS A 140 22.01 -2.57 9.64
C HIS A 140 22.28 -3.94 8.99
N SER A 141 21.37 -4.90 9.18
CA SER A 141 21.47 -6.21 8.55
C SER A 141 20.97 -6.16 7.09
N PRO A 142 21.53 -7.01 6.20
CA PRO A 142 21.06 -7.08 4.82
C PRO A 142 19.64 -7.68 4.73
N LEU A 143 18.86 -7.24 3.75
CA LEU A 143 17.50 -7.72 3.48
C LEU A 143 17.44 -9.24 3.26
N ALA A 144 18.54 -9.82 2.74
CA ALA A 144 18.64 -11.27 2.52
C ALA A 144 18.41 -12.10 3.79
N LYS A 145 18.71 -11.55 4.97
CA LYS A 145 18.56 -12.24 6.27
C LYS A 145 17.15 -12.21 6.83
N LEU A 146 16.24 -11.42 6.24
CA LEU A 146 14.89 -11.30 6.73
C LEU A 146 14.02 -12.49 6.35
N SER A 147 13.18 -12.95 7.28
CA SER A 147 12.09 -13.88 7.02
C SER A 147 11.02 -13.26 6.12
N GLY A 148 10.11 -14.09 5.59
CA GLY A 148 8.98 -13.60 4.79
C GLY A 148 8.10 -12.60 5.56
N GLY A 149 7.75 -12.91 6.80
CA GLY A 149 6.96 -12.04 7.67
C GLY A 149 7.69 -10.72 7.99
N GLU A 150 9.01 -10.77 8.23
CA GLU A 150 9.82 -9.56 8.43
C GLU A 150 9.87 -8.69 7.16
N ARG A 151 10.01 -9.31 5.98
CA ARG A 151 9.98 -8.57 4.70
C ARG A 151 8.63 -7.87 4.51
N ARG A 152 7.52 -8.55 4.81
CA ARG A 152 6.19 -7.95 4.70
C ARG A 152 6.01 -6.78 5.67
N ARG A 153 6.45 -6.92 6.94
CA ARG A 153 6.47 -5.82 7.92
C ARG A 153 7.31 -4.64 7.44
N LEU A 154 8.48 -4.93 6.86
CA LEU A 154 9.37 -3.91 6.32
C LEU A 154 8.74 -3.17 5.11
N THR A 155 8.06 -3.89 4.22
CA THR A 155 7.32 -3.30 3.10
C THR A 155 6.22 -2.37 3.61
N LEU A 156 5.50 -2.76 4.65
CA LEU A 156 4.51 -1.90 5.29
C LEU A 156 5.16 -0.64 5.88
N CYS A 157 6.28 -0.77 6.58
CA CYS A 157 7.03 0.36 7.12
C CYS A 157 7.47 1.33 6.01
N ARG A 158 8.04 0.81 4.91
CA ARG A 158 8.45 1.62 3.74
C ARG A 158 7.26 2.34 3.09
N MET A 159 6.11 1.68 3.00
CA MET A 159 4.90 2.29 2.48
C MET A 159 4.41 3.42 3.39
N LEU A 160 4.36 3.20 4.69
CA LEU A 160 3.81 4.14 5.66
C LEU A 160 4.70 5.36 5.88
N ILE A 161 6.03 5.25 5.74
CA ILE A 161 6.92 6.41 5.88
C ILE A 161 6.66 7.49 4.83
N GLN A 162 6.05 7.13 3.70
CA GLN A 162 5.64 8.09 2.66
C GLN A 162 4.35 8.85 3.01
N ALA A 163 3.79 8.61 4.19
CA ALA A 163 2.57 9.25 4.69
C ALA A 163 1.38 9.15 3.73
N PRO A 164 0.95 7.94 3.31
CA PRO A 164 -0.25 7.79 2.51
C PRO A 164 -1.50 8.18 3.30
N ASN A 165 -2.54 8.66 2.62
CA ASN A 165 -3.85 8.92 3.21
C ASN A 165 -4.94 7.99 2.66
N VAL A 166 -4.60 7.12 1.72
CA VAL A 166 -5.43 6.00 1.26
C VAL A 166 -4.57 4.74 1.31
N LEU A 167 -5.07 3.70 1.98
CA LEU A 167 -4.38 2.42 2.10
C LEU A 167 -5.12 1.34 1.30
N LEU A 168 -4.39 0.67 0.41
CA LEU A 168 -4.86 -0.51 -0.31
C LEU A 168 -4.11 -1.72 0.23
N LEU A 169 -4.86 -2.70 0.73
CA LEU A 169 -4.29 -3.91 1.33
C LEU A 169 -4.81 -5.13 0.57
N ASP A 170 -3.93 -5.84 -0.11
CA ASP A 170 -4.27 -7.08 -0.81
C ASP A 170 -3.85 -8.27 0.06
N GLU A 171 -4.84 -9.09 0.46
CA GLU A 171 -4.69 -10.24 1.38
C GLU A 171 -3.90 -9.91 2.67
N PRO A 172 -4.36 -8.95 3.48
CA PRO A 172 -3.61 -8.50 4.65
C PRO A 172 -3.51 -9.54 5.77
N THR A 173 -4.37 -10.59 5.73
CA THR A 173 -4.57 -11.53 6.85
C THR A 173 -3.48 -12.58 7.02
N ASN A 174 -2.61 -12.80 6.02
CA ASN A 174 -1.67 -13.92 6.08
C ASN A 174 -0.47 -13.68 7.01
N ASP A 175 -0.12 -12.43 7.36
CA ASP A 175 1.07 -12.10 8.16
C ASP A 175 0.94 -10.84 9.04
N LEU A 176 -0.22 -10.19 9.06
CA LEU A 176 -0.48 -9.00 9.87
C LEU A 176 -1.64 -9.28 10.83
N ASP A 177 -1.43 -9.04 12.12
CA ASP A 177 -2.51 -8.98 13.10
C ASP A 177 -3.35 -7.73 12.81
N ILE A 178 -4.54 -7.93 12.23
CA ILE A 178 -5.46 -6.85 11.82
C ILE A 178 -5.97 -6.05 13.01
N GLU A 179 -5.88 -6.58 14.23
CA GLU A 179 -6.23 -5.85 15.45
C GLU A 179 -5.30 -4.64 15.73
N THR A 180 -4.26 -4.45 14.91
CA THR A 180 -3.23 -3.43 15.10
C THR A 180 -3.19 -2.35 14.00
N LEU A 181 -4.15 -2.37 13.06
CA LEU A 181 -4.27 -1.33 12.01
C LEU A 181 -5.40 -0.33 12.34
#